data_422eac956c14bce1c849aba946b02c74
#
_entry.id   422eac956c14bce1c849aba946b02c74
#
_cell.length_a   1.000
_cell.length_b   1.000
_cell.length_c   1.000
_cell.angle_alpha   90.00
_cell.angle_beta   90.00
_cell.angle_gamma   90.00
#
_symmetry.space_group_name_H-M   'P 1'
#
loop_
_entity.id
_entity.type
_entity.pdbx_description
1 polymer ?
#
loop_
_entity_poly.entity_id
_entity_poly.type
_entity_poly.pdbx_seq_one_letter_code
_entity_poly.pdbx_strand_id
1 'polypeptide(L)'
;MRRLLAVLALPCLAATAVAAETPELLKPMSFLAGHCWKGTFPDGKATDEHCFAWMYGGRVLRDTHTVRKAGQPDAIGESTYYVDSAGNHLEFLYIENSGGFSRGTVESLPEALLFPDTRYISDGEALVYRARWTRQDDKTYEAWSEAQTANGWATMFKLVMKRGN
;
A
#
# COMPACT_ATOMS: atom_id res chain seq x y z
N MET A 1 -8.29 -65.56 29.78
CA MET A 1 -8.00 -65.02 28.43
C MET A 1 -7.93 -63.49 28.52
N ARG A 2 -6.74 -62.89 28.60
CA ARG A 2 -6.53 -61.44 28.64
C ARG A 2 -6.27 -60.97 27.21
N ARG A 3 -7.17 -60.11 26.68
CA ARG A 3 -6.98 -59.45 25.35
C ARG A 3 -6.10 -58.22 25.55
N LEU A 4 -4.90 -58.20 24.96
CA LEU A 4 -4.10 -57.00 24.81
C LEU A 4 -4.68 -56.16 23.68
N LEU A 5 -5.09 -54.95 24.01
CA LEU A 5 -5.38 -53.90 23.03
C LEU A 5 -4.06 -53.18 22.69
N ALA A 6 -3.60 -53.34 21.46
CA ALA A 6 -2.50 -52.55 20.93
C ALA A 6 -3.02 -51.18 20.49
N VAL A 7 -2.56 -50.12 21.14
CA VAL A 7 -2.85 -48.74 20.74
C VAL A 7 -1.84 -48.35 19.68
N LEU A 8 -2.28 -48.24 18.43
CA LEU A 8 -1.47 -47.65 17.35
C LEU A 8 -1.42 -46.11 17.53
N ALA A 9 -0.24 -45.61 17.92
CA ALA A 9 0.03 -44.18 17.88
C ALA A 9 0.35 -43.76 16.44
N LEU A 10 -0.55 -42.98 15.79
CA LEU A 10 -0.25 -42.32 14.51
C LEU A 10 0.70 -41.14 14.77
N PRO A 11 1.85 -41.05 14.06
CA PRO A 11 2.69 -39.86 14.13
C PRO A 11 1.98 -38.70 13.42
N CYS A 12 1.74 -37.63 14.17
CA CYS A 12 1.25 -36.35 13.62
C CYS A 12 2.41 -35.70 12.86
N LEU A 13 2.41 -35.80 11.53
CA LEU A 13 3.34 -35.06 10.67
C LEU A 13 2.95 -33.56 10.74
N ALA A 14 3.71 -32.77 11.49
CA ALA A 14 3.61 -31.32 11.46
C ALA A 14 4.08 -30.85 10.09
N ALA A 15 3.14 -30.44 9.24
CA ALA A 15 3.46 -29.76 8.00
C ALA A 15 4.05 -28.38 8.35
N THR A 16 5.34 -28.21 8.11
CA THR A 16 5.99 -26.88 8.17
C THR A 16 5.42 -26.05 7.02
N ALA A 17 4.59 -25.04 7.34
CA ALA A 17 4.15 -24.06 6.37
C ALA A 17 5.41 -23.28 5.91
N VAL A 18 5.84 -23.50 4.68
CA VAL A 18 6.86 -22.67 4.04
C VAL A 18 6.22 -21.30 3.84
N ALA A 19 6.76 -20.28 4.49
CA ALA A 19 6.34 -18.92 4.26
C ALA A 19 6.53 -18.58 2.76
N ALA A 20 5.49 -18.10 2.12
CA ALA A 20 5.58 -17.72 0.71
C ALA A 20 6.58 -16.55 0.57
N GLU A 21 7.49 -16.63 -0.38
CA GLU A 21 8.46 -15.57 -0.63
C GLU A 21 7.75 -14.36 -1.25
N THR A 22 8.08 -13.14 -0.78
CA THR A 22 7.57 -11.90 -1.35
C THR A 22 8.06 -11.75 -2.80
N PRO A 23 7.15 -11.52 -3.77
CA PRO A 23 7.53 -11.31 -5.16
C PRO A 23 8.57 -10.21 -5.33
N GLU A 24 9.52 -10.38 -6.25
CA GLU A 24 10.62 -9.44 -6.50
C GLU A 24 10.13 -8.01 -6.74
N LEU A 25 9.06 -7.84 -7.52
CA LEU A 25 8.49 -6.52 -7.82
C LEU A 25 7.90 -5.80 -6.59
N LEU A 26 7.53 -6.55 -5.53
CA LEU A 26 7.05 -5.99 -4.27
C LEU A 26 8.17 -5.70 -3.26
N LYS A 27 9.36 -6.27 -3.43
CA LYS A 27 10.48 -6.09 -2.49
C LYS A 27 10.87 -4.62 -2.25
N PRO A 28 10.88 -3.73 -3.27
CA PRO A 28 11.14 -2.30 -3.04
C PRO A 28 10.15 -1.60 -2.10
N MET A 29 8.93 -2.14 -1.94
CA MET A 29 7.94 -1.60 -0.99
C MET A 29 8.12 -2.11 0.45
N SER A 30 9.07 -3.03 0.70
CA SER A 30 9.22 -3.68 2.01
C SER A 30 9.55 -2.71 3.14
N PHE A 31 10.17 -1.56 2.86
CA PHE A 31 10.46 -0.55 3.88
C PHE A 31 9.20 0.07 4.49
N LEU A 32 8.08 0.04 3.76
CA LEU A 32 6.78 0.55 4.22
C LEU A 32 6.09 -0.41 5.19
N ALA A 33 6.28 -1.71 5.00
CA ALA A 33 5.50 -2.77 5.64
C ALA A 33 5.73 -2.88 7.16
N GLY A 34 4.64 -3.16 7.89
CA GLY A 34 4.67 -3.31 9.34
C GLY A 34 4.71 -1.98 10.11
N HIS A 35 4.54 -0.86 9.43
CA HIS A 35 4.64 0.47 10.02
C HIS A 35 3.48 1.37 9.59
N CYS A 36 3.16 2.35 10.44
CA CYS A 36 2.36 3.51 10.08
C CYS A 36 3.28 4.71 9.82
N TRP A 37 2.93 5.49 8.82
CA TRP A 37 3.67 6.67 8.37
C TRP A 37 2.74 7.87 8.39
N LYS A 38 3.21 9.00 8.91
CA LYS A 38 2.38 10.19 9.07
C LYS A 38 3.06 11.41 8.48
N GLY A 39 2.29 12.19 7.70
CA GLY A 39 2.68 13.48 7.16
C GLY A 39 1.67 14.57 7.50
N THR A 40 2.10 15.82 7.40
CA THR A 40 1.23 16.99 7.52
C THR A 40 1.24 17.73 6.21
N PHE A 41 0.06 18.10 5.71
CA PHE A 41 -0.06 18.88 4.48
C PHE A 41 0.63 20.24 4.62
N PRO A 42 1.15 20.84 3.53
CA PRO A 42 1.94 22.07 3.58
C PRO A 42 1.22 23.25 4.23
N ASP A 43 -0.11 23.30 4.18
CA ASP A 43 -0.92 24.34 4.81
C ASP A 43 -1.11 24.13 6.34
N GLY A 44 -0.61 23.01 6.89
CA GLY A 44 -0.72 22.66 8.31
C GLY A 44 -2.11 22.25 8.79
N LYS A 45 -3.14 22.20 7.89
CA LYS A 45 -4.54 22.02 8.28
C LYS A 45 -5.00 20.57 8.29
N ALA A 46 -4.27 19.69 7.63
CA ALA A 46 -4.60 18.28 7.56
C ALA A 46 -3.37 17.41 7.79
N THR A 47 -3.62 16.18 8.23
CA THR A 47 -2.59 15.13 8.34
C THR A 47 -3.03 13.93 7.54
N ASP A 48 -2.06 13.21 6.99
CA ASP A 48 -2.26 11.94 6.32
C ASP A 48 -1.49 10.84 7.07
N GLU A 49 -2.11 9.69 7.26
CA GLU A 49 -1.53 8.54 7.94
C GLU A 49 -1.75 7.28 7.10
N HIS A 50 -0.66 6.63 6.71
CA HIS A 50 -0.64 5.39 5.96
C HIS A 50 -0.09 4.25 6.82
N CYS A 51 -0.82 3.13 6.94
CA CYS A 51 -0.40 1.96 7.68
C CYS A 51 -0.30 0.74 6.75
N PHE A 52 0.91 0.23 6.59
CA PHE A 52 1.19 -0.86 5.64
C PHE A 52 1.30 -2.22 6.33
N ALA A 53 0.66 -3.23 5.77
CA ALA A 53 0.73 -4.60 6.27
C ALA A 53 0.83 -5.62 5.14
N TRP A 54 1.70 -6.60 5.31
CA TRP A 54 1.74 -7.76 4.42
C TRP A 54 0.50 -8.63 4.59
N MET A 55 -0.06 -9.03 3.46
CA MET A 55 -1.18 -9.96 3.36
C MET A 55 -0.75 -11.22 2.62
N TYR A 56 -1.46 -12.33 2.87
CA TYR A 56 -1.29 -13.60 2.14
C TYR A 56 0.17 -14.09 2.07
N GLY A 57 0.89 -14.01 3.21
CA GLY A 57 2.27 -14.48 3.30
C GLY A 57 3.26 -13.63 2.47
N GLY A 58 3.02 -12.32 2.33
CA GLY A 58 3.92 -11.40 1.62
C GLY A 58 3.60 -11.22 0.13
N ARG A 59 2.48 -11.77 -0.35
CA ARG A 59 2.10 -11.68 -1.77
C ARG A 59 1.36 -10.39 -2.14
N VAL A 60 0.78 -9.72 -1.15
CA VAL A 60 0.05 -8.45 -1.30
C VAL A 60 0.49 -7.52 -0.18
N LEU A 61 0.77 -6.27 -0.49
CA LEU A 61 0.93 -5.22 0.49
C LEU A 61 -0.38 -4.42 0.56
N ARG A 62 -0.98 -4.34 1.73
CA ARG A 62 -2.14 -3.48 1.99
C ARG A 62 -1.66 -2.20 2.67
N ASP A 63 -2.21 -1.08 2.23
CA ASP A 63 -2.10 0.23 2.84
C ASP A 63 -3.50 0.70 3.25
N THR A 64 -3.69 1.02 4.51
CA THR A 64 -4.87 1.74 4.97
C THR A 64 -4.47 3.16 5.27
N HIS A 65 -5.15 4.14 4.66
CA HIS A 65 -4.80 5.52 4.90
C HIS A 65 -5.98 6.33 5.44
N THR A 66 -5.66 7.39 6.18
CA THR A 66 -6.65 8.30 6.77
C THR A 66 -6.14 9.72 6.70
N VAL A 67 -6.86 10.56 5.95
CA VAL A 67 -6.66 12.01 5.97
C VAL A 67 -7.59 12.62 6.99
N ARG A 68 -7.00 13.37 7.94
CA ARG A 68 -7.74 14.06 9.01
C ARG A 68 -7.59 15.56 8.87
N LYS A 69 -8.73 16.26 8.86
CA LYS A 69 -8.80 17.72 8.84
C LYS A 69 -9.81 18.20 9.88
N ALA A 70 -9.41 19.15 10.72
CA ALA A 70 -10.28 19.66 11.78
C ALA A 70 -11.63 20.13 11.25
N GLY A 71 -12.73 19.68 11.87
CA GLY A 71 -14.10 20.04 11.51
C GLY A 71 -14.65 19.38 10.25
N GLN A 72 -13.95 18.38 9.70
CA GLN A 72 -14.41 17.57 8.56
C GLN A 72 -14.39 16.08 8.92
N PRO A 73 -15.26 15.26 8.31
CA PRO A 73 -15.16 13.81 8.40
C PRO A 73 -13.80 13.33 7.89
N ASP A 74 -13.29 12.23 8.47
CA ASP A 74 -12.08 11.59 8.00
C ASP A 74 -12.30 11.03 6.59
N ALA A 75 -11.38 11.31 5.66
CA ALA A 75 -11.28 10.59 4.41
C ALA A 75 -10.44 9.32 4.66
N ILE A 76 -11.07 8.16 4.45
CA ILE A 76 -10.45 6.86 4.73
C ILE A 76 -10.36 6.09 3.42
N GLY A 77 -9.18 5.58 3.12
CA GLY A 77 -8.94 4.78 1.94
C GLY A 77 -8.13 3.52 2.22
N GLU A 78 -8.15 2.62 1.27
CA GLU A 78 -7.34 1.41 1.26
C GLU A 78 -6.73 1.20 -0.13
N SER A 79 -5.43 0.90 -0.16
CA SER A 79 -4.74 0.43 -1.35
C SER A 79 -4.27 -1.00 -1.16
N THR A 80 -4.38 -1.79 -2.21
CA THR A 80 -3.72 -3.09 -2.29
C THR A 80 -2.71 -3.06 -3.43
N TYR A 81 -1.47 -3.49 -3.14
CA TYR A 81 -0.37 -3.61 -4.10
C TYR A 81 -0.09 -5.09 -4.32
N TYR A 82 -0.08 -5.53 -5.57
CA TYR A 82 0.08 -6.93 -5.96
C TYR A 82 0.76 -7.05 -7.32
N VAL A 83 1.39 -8.19 -7.55
CA VAL A 83 1.92 -8.51 -8.88
C VAL A 83 0.81 -9.15 -9.70
N ASP A 84 0.64 -8.70 -10.94
CA ASP A 84 -0.36 -9.24 -11.86
C ASP A 84 -0.16 -10.74 -12.11
N SER A 85 -1.17 -11.43 -12.61
CA SER A 85 -1.14 -12.89 -12.78
C SER A 85 -0.08 -13.38 -13.77
N ALA A 86 0.34 -12.52 -14.70
CA ALA A 86 1.44 -12.81 -15.64
C ALA A 86 2.83 -12.56 -15.00
N GLY A 87 2.88 -11.94 -13.80
CA GLY A 87 4.11 -11.67 -13.06
C GLY A 87 4.97 -10.54 -13.61
N ASN A 88 4.42 -9.69 -14.46
CA ASN A 88 5.19 -8.69 -15.20
C ASN A 88 5.06 -7.27 -14.64
N HIS A 89 3.98 -6.98 -13.90
CA HIS A 89 3.67 -5.64 -13.42
C HIS A 89 3.28 -5.66 -11.95
N LEU A 90 3.80 -4.67 -11.20
CA LEU A 90 3.27 -4.30 -9.91
C LEU A 90 2.06 -3.39 -10.14
N GLU A 91 0.89 -3.83 -9.70
CA GLU A 91 -0.37 -3.11 -9.81
C GLU A 91 -0.85 -2.64 -8.43
N PHE A 92 -1.71 -1.64 -8.44
CA PHE A 92 -2.47 -1.25 -7.26
C PHE A 92 -3.95 -1.04 -7.58
N LEU A 93 -4.77 -1.24 -6.56
CA LEU A 93 -6.16 -0.83 -6.50
C LEU A 93 -6.33 0.02 -5.23
N TYR A 94 -6.84 1.24 -5.38
CA TYR A 94 -7.21 2.16 -4.30
C TYR A 94 -8.71 2.35 -4.28
N ILE A 95 -9.31 2.32 -3.09
CA ILE A 95 -10.74 2.60 -2.86
C ILE A 95 -10.85 3.44 -1.60
N GLU A 96 -11.77 4.39 -1.57
CA GLU A 96 -12.02 5.23 -0.40
C GLU A 96 -13.49 5.26 0.05
N ASN A 97 -13.72 5.76 1.26
CA ASN A 97 -15.03 5.75 1.91
C ASN A 97 -16.09 6.65 1.25
N SER A 98 -15.71 7.55 0.35
CA SER A 98 -16.64 8.30 -0.50
C SER A 98 -17.12 7.50 -1.73
N GLY A 99 -16.52 6.33 -2.00
CA GLY A 99 -16.75 5.52 -3.20
C GLY A 99 -15.81 5.83 -4.34
N GLY A 100 -14.89 6.79 -4.16
CA GLY A 100 -13.83 7.06 -5.12
C GLY A 100 -12.85 5.91 -5.23
N PHE A 101 -12.31 5.68 -6.42
CA PHE A 101 -11.34 4.61 -6.65
C PHE A 101 -10.32 4.97 -7.73
N SER A 102 -9.21 4.26 -7.70
CA SER A 102 -8.13 4.34 -8.68
C SER A 102 -7.49 2.97 -8.88
N ARG A 103 -7.04 2.68 -10.10
CA ARG A 103 -6.28 1.47 -10.42
C ARG A 103 -5.18 1.83 -11.40
N GLY A 104 -4.00 1.28 -11.20
CA GLY A 104 -2.85 1.53 -12.06
C GLY A 104 -1.69 0.62 -11.76
N THR A 105 -0.53 0.96 -12.31
CA THR A 105 0.73 0.27 -12.10
C THR A 105 1.66 1.08 -11.20
N VAL A 106 2.64 0.39 -10.62
CA VAL A 106 3.74 1.01 -9.87
C VAL A 106 5.05 0.58 -10.51
N GLU A 107 5.90 1.54 -10.82
CA GLU A 107 7.27 1.29 -11.25
C GLU A 107 8.19 1.42 -10.04
N SER A 108 8.95 0.37 -9.77
CA SER A 108 9.90 0.35 -8.65
C SER A 108 11.29 0.72 -9.12
N LEU A 109 11.82 1.79 -8.55
CA LEU A 109 13.23 2.20 -8.68
C LEU A 109 13.95 1.93 -7.34
N PRO A 110 15.29 1.92 -7.29
CA PRO A 110 16.03 1.63 -6.06
C PRO A 110 15.60 2.45 -4.84
N GLU A 111 15.29 3.75 -5.04
CA GLU A 111 14.94 4.68 -3.96
C GLU A 111 13.58 5.35 -4.19
N ALA A 112 12.78 4.90 -5.16
CA ALA A 112 11.50 5.51 -5.44
C ALA A 112 10.48 4.52 -6.00
N LEU A 113 9.22 4.82 -5.72
CA LEU A 113 8.04 4.20 -6.32
C LEU A 113 7.37 5.25 -7.20
N LEU A 114 7.18 4.94 -8.47
CA LEU A 114 6.49 5.81 -9.41
C LEU A 114 5.10 5.25 -9.69
N PHE A 115 4.12 6.11 -9.61
CA PHE A 115 2.75 5.85 -10.01
C PHE A 115 2.51 6.64 -11.30
N PRO A 116 2.64 6.01 -12.49
CA PRO A 116 2.42 6.68 -13.76
C PRO A 116 1.03 7.24 -13.88
N ASP A 117 0.75 7.96 -14.95
CA ASP A 117 -0.53 8.59 -15.23
C ASP A 117 -1.70 7.64 -14.97
N THR A 118 -2.47 7.95 -13.95
CA THR A 118 -3.53 7.12 -13.41
C THR A 118 -4.81 7.93 -13.30
N ARG A 119 -5.96 7.26 -13.39
CA ARG A 119 -7.27 7.90 -13.23
C ARG A 119 -7.83 7.62 -11.85
N TYR A 120 -8.15 8.67 -11.12
CA TYR A 120 -9.03 8.60 -9.96
C TYR A 120 -10.45 8.96 -10.41
N ILE A 121 -11.42 8.16 -10.03
CA ILE A 121 -12.82 8.30 -10.40
C ILE A 121 -13.64 8.45 -9.13
N SER A 122 -14.43 9.54 -9.04
CA SER A 122 -15.39 9.79 -7.97
C SER A 122 -16.58 10.54 -8.54
N ASP A 123 -17.80 10.18 -8.14
CA ASP A 123 -19.07 10.80 -8.54
C ASP A 123 -19.23 10.94 -10.08
N GLY A 124 -18.67 10.00 -10.84
CA GLY A 124 -18.70 10.02 -12.30
C GLY A 124 -17.65 10.93 -12.96
N GLU A 125 -16.93 11.72 -12.20
CA GLU A 125 -15.82 12.57 -12.65
C GLU A 125 -14.49 11.79 -12.60
N ALA A 126 -13.56 12.16 -13.50
CA ALA A 126 -12.24 11.54 -13.54
C ALA A 126 -11.15 12.60 -13.43
N LEU A 127 -10.25 12.41 -12.49
CA LEU A 127 -9.01 13.16 -12.35
C LEU A 127 -7.85 12.29 -12.85
N VAL A 128 -7.03 12.79 -13.77
CA VAL A 128 -5.77 12.16 -14.12
C VAL A 128 -4.68 12.69 -13.19
N TYR A 129 -3.98 11.78 -12.54
CA TYR A 129 -2.88 12.13 -11.64
C TYR A 129 -1.68 11.21 -11.85
N ARG A 130 -0.55 11.63 -11.34
CA ARG A 130 0.65 10.81 -11.17
C ARG A 130 1.26 11.07 -9.81
N ALA A 131 1.98 10.10 -9.27
CA ALA A 131 2.63 10.27 -7.99
C ALA A 131 4.03 9.64 -7.96
N ARG A 132 4.82 10.10 -7.00
CA ARG A 132 6.14 9.56 -6.71
C ARG A 132 6.35 9.51 -5.21
N TRP A 133 6.79 8.36 -4.71
CA TRP A 133 7.25 8.21 -3.33
C TRP A 133 8.77 7.98 -3.36
N THR A 134 9.52 8.87 -2.74
CA THR A 134 10.98 8.81 -2.70
C THR A 134 11.44 8.51 -1.29
N ARG A 135 12.07 7.37 -1.07
CA ARG A 135 12.67 7.00 0.20
C ARG A 135 13.85 7.93 0.46
N GLN A 136 13.88 8.57 1.63
CA GLN A 136 14.97 9.43 2.08
C GLN A 136 15.89 8.70 3.06
N ASP A 137 15.30 7.90 3.95
CA ASP A 137 16.00 7.05 4.91
C ASP A 137 15.05 5.93 5.42
N ASP A 138 15.43 5.20 6.48
CA ASP A 138 14.64 4.11 7.05
C ASP A 138 13.36 4.56 7.76
N LYS A 139 13.21 5.85 8.02
CA LYS A 139 12.10 6.43 8.78
C LYS A 139 11.38 7.55 8.06
N THR A 140 11.78 7.85 6.82
CA THR A 140 11.26 9.01 6.09
C THR A 140 11.15 8.72 4.59
N TYR A 141 10.00 9.03 4.00
CA TYR A 141 9.86 9.14 2.56
C TYR A 141 9.07 10.40 2.19
N GLU A 142 9.29 10.89 0.99
CA GLU A 142 8.54 11.99 0.41
C GLU A 142 7.48 11.44 -0.53
N ALA A 143 6.22 11.82 -0.32
CA ALA A 143 5.10 11.56 -1.21
C ALA A 143 4.77 12.83 -1.98
N TRP A 144 4.90 12.78 -3.30
CA TRP A 144 4.56 13.87 -4.21
C TRP A 144 3.50 13.41 -5.20
N SER A 145 2.46 14.22 -5.39
CA SER A 145 1.39 13.97 -6.35
C SER A 145 1.10 15.20 -7.19
N GLU A 146 0.79 14.99 -8.46
CA GLU A 146 0.41 16.00 -9.43
C GLU A 146 -0.87 15.59 -10.14
N ALA A 147 -1.70 16.57 -10.46
CA ALA A 147 -2.90 16.41 -11.29
C ALA A 147 -2.69 17.02 -12.68
N GLN A 148 -3.28 16.40 -13.69
CA GLN A 148 -3.34 16.96 -15.03
C GLN A 148 -4.36 18.07 -15.08
N THR A 149 -3.95 19.22 -15.61
CA THR A 149 -4.79 20.40 -15.82
C THR A 149 -4.76 20.84 -17.29
N ALA A 150 -5.57 21.81 -17.68
CA ALA A 150 -5.53 22.38 -19.03
C ALA A 150 -4.15 23.01 -19.37
N ASN A 151 -3.37 23.40 -18.36
CA ASN A 151 -2.06 24.04 -18.52
C ASN A 151 -0.87 23.08 -18.27
N GLY A 152 -1.13 21.77 -18.23
CA GLY A 152 -0.13 20.74 -17.92
C GLY A 152 -0.27 20.20 -16.49
N TRP A 153 0.81 19.69 -15.90
CA TRP A 153 0.82 19.10 -14.58
C TRP A 153 0.93 20.16 -13.48
N ALA A 154 0.08 20.05 -12.46
CA ALA A 154 0.10 20.91 -11.29
C ALA A 154 0.25 20.06 -10.02
N THR A 155 1.15 20.46 -9.12
CA THR A 155 1.34 19.79 -7.83
C THR A 155 0.05 19.85 -7.01
N MET A 156 -0.48 18.70 -6.61
CA MET A 156 -1.59 18.57 -5.67
C MET A 156 -1.07 18.70 -4.24
N PHE A 157 -0.05 17.91 -3.92
CA PHE A 157 0.61 17.96 -2.61
C PHE A 157 2.02 17.38 -2.68
N LYS A 158 2.78 17.71 -1.65
CA LYS A 158 4.09 17.17 -1.36
C LYS A 158 4.20 16.99 0.15
N LEU A 159 4.32 15.75 0.61
CA LEU A 159 4.33 15.41 2.03
C LEU A 159 5.64 14.72 2.38
N VAL A 160 6.17 15.04 3.53
CA VAL A 160 7.23 14.26 4.18
C VAL A 160 6.57 13.32 5.16
N MET A 161 6.58 12.04 4.83
CA MET A 161 5.99 10.97 5.61
C MET A 161 7.04 10.41 6.57
N LYS A 162 6.74 10.43 7.87
CA LYS A 162 7.62 9.94 8.94
C LYS A 162 7.02 8.70 9.57
N ARG A 163 7.86 7.68 9.77
CA ARG A 163 7.46 6.45 10.44
C ARG A 163 7.10 6.74 11.89
N GLY A 164 5.89 6.30 12.30
CA GLY A 164 5.47 6.30 13.70
C GLY A 164 6.35 5.37 14.55
N ASN A 165 6.42 5.66 15.85
CA ASN A 165 7.15 4.84 16.82
C ASN A 165 6.41 3.53 17.09
#